data_277d3142a62391666825918ac433d4b2
#
_entry.id   277d3142a62391666825918ac433d4b2
#
_cell.length_a   1.000
_cell.length_b   1.000
_cell.length_c   1.000
_cell.angle_alpha   90.00
_cell.angle_beta   90.00
_cell.angle_gamma   90.00
#
_symmetry.space_group_name_H-M   'P 1'
#
loop_
_entity.id
_entity.type
_entity.pdbx_description
1 polymer ?
#
loop_
_entity_poly.entity_id
_entity_poly.type
_entity_poly.pdbx_seq_one_letter_code
_entity_poly.pdbx_strand_id
1 'polypeptide(L)'
;MALWDRVRTELDRAGRVAQEAFDEGRLRLEMLRARRQADGAAQRLGYAVFRARRESRELPPDEYLALSRAIETAEAEVDRYRKLIDEAAARRRKSMSLVER
;
A
#
# COMPACT_ATOMS: atom_id res chain seq x y z
N MET A 1 15.44 -19.23 -37.21
CA MET A 1 16.26 -18.96 -36.02
C MET A 1 16.07 -17.54 -35.52
N ALA A 2 16.34 -16.51 -36.34
CA ALA A 2 16.11 -15.11 -35.92
C ALA A 2 14.64 -14.81 -35.55
N LEU A 3 13.67 -15.43 -36.23
CA LEU A 3 12.26 -15.27 -35.96
C LEU A 3 11.89 -15.81 -34.57
N TRP A 4 12.41 -16.98 -34.21
CA TRP A 4 12.18 -17.58 -32.90
C TRP A 4 12.80 -16.75 -31.78
N ASP A 5 13.97 -16.16 -32.01
CA ASP A 5 14.63 -15.31 -31.04
C ASP A 5 13.82 -14.03 -30.80
N ARG A 6 13.22 -13.46 -31.86
CA ARG A 6 12.32 -12.30 -31.73
C ARG A 6 11.05 -12.65 -30.97
N VAL A 7 10.41 -13.76 -31.30
CA VAL A 7 9.19 -14.22 -30.61
C VAL A 7 9.47 -14.44 -29.14
N ARG A 8 10.59 -15.09 -28.84
CA ARG A 8 10.99 -15.35 -27.45
C ARG A 8 11.24 -14.05 -26.69
N THR A 9 11.95 -13.10 -27.30
CA THR A 9 12.22 -11.80 -26.70
C THR A 9 10.93 -11.03 -26.43
N GLU A 10 9.99 -11.04 -27.39
CA GLU A 10 8.69 -10.37 -27.21
C GLU A 10 7.84 -11.02 -26.13
N LEU A 11 7.84 -12.35 -26.05
CA LEU A 11 7.15 -13.07 -25.00
C LEU A 11 7.75 -12.76 -23.62
N ASP A 12 9.07 -12.68 -23.53
CA ASP A 12 9.75 -12.33 -22.29
C ASP A 12 9.41 -10.91 -21.84
N ARG A 13 9.35 -9.96 -22.79
CA ARG A 13 8.94 -8.58 -22.52
C ARG A 13 7.50 -8.49 -22.05
N ALA A 14 6.60 -9.17 -22.75
CA ALA A 14 5.18 -9.21 -22.38
C ALA A 14 4.99 -9.83 -21.00
N GLY A 15 5.74 -10.91 -20.72
CA GLY A 15 5.72 -11.54 -19.41
C GLY A 15 6.20 -10.63 -18.29
N ARG A 16 7.26 -9.85 -18.53
CA ARG A 16 7.77 -8.88 -17.55
C ARG A 16 6.78 -7.76 -17.30
N VAL A 17 6.18 -7.20 -18.36
CA VAL A 17 5.17 -6.16 -18.24
C VAL A 17 3.96 -6.66 -17.44
N ALA A 18 3.50 -7.88 -17.75
CA ALA A 18 2.40 -8.48 -17.01
C ALA A 18 2.75 -8.70 -15.54
N GLN A 19 3.98 -9.15 -15.25
CA GLN A 19 4.43 -9.37 -13.88
C GLN A 19 4.53 -8.04 -13.13
N GLU A 20 5.05 -7.00 -13.76
CA GLU A 20 5.14 -5.66 -13.15
C GLU A 20 3.75 -5.11 -12.82
N ALA A 21 2.78 -5.28 -13.73
CA ALA A 21 1.40 -4.86 -13.50
C ALA A 21 0.76 -5.64 -12.35
N PHE A 22 1.02 -6.93 -12.26
CA PHE A 22 0.54 -7.78 -11.18
C PHE A 22 1.11 -7.34 -9.84
N ASP A 23 2.42 -7.08 -9.77
CA ASP A 23 3.09 -6.64 -8.57
C ASP A 23 2.57 -5.28 -8.09
N GLU A 24 2.34 -4.35 -9.01
CA GLU A 24 1.74 -3.05 -8.71
C GLU A 24 0.33 -3.20 -8.14
N GLY A 25 -0.49 -4.06 -8.75
CA GLY A 25 -1.84 -4.35 -8.27
C GLY A 25 -1.84 -4.94 -6.86
N ARG A 26 -0.90 -5.83 -6.59
CA ARG A 26 -0.73 -6.44 -5.27
C ARG A 26 -0.34 -5.40 -4.21
N LEU A 27 0.57 -4.49 -4.56
CA LEU A 27 0.96 -3.41 -3.66
C LEU A 27 -0.22 -2.48 -3.34
N ARG A 28 -1.06 -2.18 -4.33
CA ARG A 28 -2.26 -1.37 -4.12
C ARG A 28 -3.25 -2.06 -3.17
N LEU A 29 -3.39 -3.37 -3.29
CA LEU A 29 -4.25 -4.15 -2.40
C LEU A 29 -3.72 -4.11 -0.96
N GLU A 30 -2.41 -4.26 -0.79
CA GLU A 30 -1.78 -4.17 0.54
C GLU A 30 -1.93 -2.77 1.13
N MET A 31 -1.82 -1.73 0.32
CA MET A 31 -2.06 -0.36 0.76
C MET A 31 -3.49 -0.17 1.26
N LEU A 32 -4.48 -0.74 0.55
CA LEU A 32 -5.88 -0.67 0.98
C LEU A 32 -6.10 -1.38 2.32
N ARG A 33 -5.44 -2.51 2.53
CA ARG A 33 -5.48 -3.21 3.82
C ARG A 33 -4.90 -2.37 4.93
N ALA A 34 -3.77 -1.72 4.67
CA ALA A 34 -3.15 -0.83 5.64
C ALA A 34 -4.04 0.37 5.97
N ARG A 35 -4.71 0.95 4.96
CA ARG A 35 -5.69 2.02 5.18
C ARG A 35 -6.85 1.58 6.06
N ARG A 36 -7.38 0.38 5.82
CA ARG A 36 -8.45 -0.17 6.64
C ARG A 36 -8.00 -0.36 8.09
N GLN A 37 -6.77 -0.78 8.29
CA GLN A 37 -6.20 -0.90 9.62
C GLN A 37 -6.07 0.46 10.30
N ALA A 38 -5.63 1.49 9.57
CA ALA A 38 -5.55 2.85 10.08
C ALA A 38 -6.92 3.39 10.47
N ASP A 39 -7.92 3.21 9.61
CA ASP A 39 -9.28 3.62 9.86
C ASP A 39 -9.87 2.91 11.08
N GLY A 40 -9.65 1.60 11.17
CA GLY A 40 -10.10 0.81 12.31
C GLY A 40 -9.45 1.25 13.62
N ALA A 41 -8.17 1.56 13.59
CA ALA A 41 -7.45 2.07 14.76
C ALA A 41 -7.99 3.45 15.18
N ALA A 42 -8.25 4.33 14.20
CA ALA A 42 -8.83 5.65 14.46
C ALA A 42 -10.24 5.53 15.05
N GLN A 43 -11.05 4.59 14.55
CA GLN A 43 -12.37 4.32 15.11
C GLN A 43 -12.28 3.85 16.57
N ARG A 44 -11.34 2.98 16.88
CA ARG A 44 -11.14 2.51 18.26
C ARG A 44 -10.79 3.67 19.20
N LEU A 45 -9.92 4.58 18.76
CA LEU A 45 -9.58 5.76 19.53
C LEU A 45 -10.81 6.66 19.71
N GLY A 46 -11.56 6.90 18.64
CA GLY A 46 -12.78 7.71 18.69
C GLY A 46 -13.82 7.14 19.66
N TYR A 47 -14.05 5.84 19.60
CA TYR A 47 -14.95 5.17 20.55
C TYR A 47 -14.47 5.24 21.98
N ALA A 48 -13.17 5.04 22.21
CA ALA A 48 -12.61 5.11 23.55
C ALA A 48 -12.79 6.51 24.17
N VAL A 49 -12.53 7.55 23.39
CA VAL A 49 -12.74 8.93 23.82
C VAL A 49 -14.23 9.20 24.10
N PHE A 50 -15.10 8.77 23.19
CA PHE A 50 -16.53 8.95 23.33
C PHE A 50 -17.06 8.30 24.60
N ARG A 51 -16.69 7.05 24.87
CA ARG A 51 -17.12 6.32 26.08
C ARG A 51 -16.64 6.98 27.35
N ALA A 52 -15.37 7.41 27.37
CA ALA A 52 -14.81 8.10 28.52
C ALA A 52 -15.59 9.38 28.83
N ARG A 53 -15.87 10.21 27.81
CA ARG A 53 -16.64 11.44 27.95
C ARG A 53 -18.04 11.17 28.44
N ARG A 54 -18.70 10.14 27.90
CA ARG A 54 -20.04 9.74 28.30
C ARG A 54 -20.11 9.32 29.76
N GLU A 55 -19.03 8.75 30.28
CA GLU A 55 -18.89 8.36 31.68
C GLU A 55 -18.33 9.49 32.58
N SER A 56 -18.22 10.70 32.02
CA SER A 56 -17.69 11.88 32.71
C SER A 56 -16.25 11.68 33.21
N ARG A 57 -15.45 10.95 32.43
CA ARG A 57 -14.02 10.73 32.72
C ARG A 57 -13.21 11.05 31.47
N GLU A 58 -11.91 11.18 31.65
CA GLU A 58 -10.97 11.34 30.55
C GLU A 58 -10.38 9.97 30.20
N LEU A 59 -10.01 9.81 28.94
CA LEU A 59 -9.29 8.62 28.50
C LEU A 59 -7.91 8.61 29.18
N PRO A 60 -7.52 7.51 29.84
CA PRO A 60 -6.21 7.44 30.48
C PRO A 60 -5.07 7.68 29.47
N PRO A 61 -4.02 8.42 29.87
CA PRO A 61 -2.92 8.75 28.96
C PRO A 61 -2.24 7.54 28.32
N ASP A 62 -2.06 6.47 29.05
CA ASP A 62 -1.45 5.24 28.54
C ASP A 62 -2.33 4.55 27.50
N GLU A 63 -3.63 4.55 27.69
CA GLU A 63 -4.59 4.01 26.73
C GLU A 63 -4.62 4.88 25.46
N TYR A 64 -4.66 6.20 25.62
CA TYR A 64 -4.58 7.14 24.48
C TYR A 64 -3.30 6.91 23.68
N LEU A 65 -2.17 6.76 24.36
CA LEU A 65 -0.88 6.55 23.70
C LEU A 65 -0.86 5.23 22.92
N ALA A 66 -1.38 4.15 23.49
CA ALA A 66 -1.44 2.85 22.82
C ALA A 66 -2.32 2.90 21.56
N LEU A 67 -3.49 3.53 21.65
CA LEU A 67 -4.40 3.67 20.52
C LEU A 67 -3.82 4.59 19.44
N SER A 68 -3.15 5.67 19.83
CA SER A 68 -2.49 6.58 18.90
C SER A 68 -1.33 5.90 18.17
N ARG A 69 -0.55 5.10 18.86
CA ARG A 69 0.55 4.34 18.24
C ARG A 69 0.06 3.34 17.19
N ALA A 70 -1.09 2.72 17.44
CA ALA A 70 -1.69 1.83 16.47
C ALA A 70 -2.05 2.57 15.17
N ILE A 71 -2.54 3.80 15.27
CA ILE A 71 -2.83 4.65 14.11
C ILE A 71 -1.53 5.00 13.40
N GLU A 72 -0.54 5.48 14.12
CA GLU A 72 0.76 5.85 13.55
C GLU A 72 1.42 4.69 12.80
N THR A 73 1.39 3.50 13.39
CA THR A 73 1.96 2.30 12.77
C THR A 73 1.25 1.96 11.47
N ALA A 74 -0.08 2.01 11.45
CA ALA A 74 -0.85 1.71 10.26
C ALA A 74 -0.66 2.78 9.17
N GLU A 75 -0.59 4.05 9.55
CA GLU A 75 -0.32 5.14 8.59
C GLU A 75 1.08 5.04 8.00
N ALA A 76 2.07 4.65 8.79
CA ALA A 76 3.43 4.40 8.31
C ALA A 76 3.45 3.28 7.25
N GLU A 77 2.64 2.24 7.43
CA GLU A 77 2.49 1.18 6.44
C GLU A 77 1.85 1.68 5.14
N VAL A 78 0.83 2.53 5.24
CA VAL A 78 0.21 3.17 4.07
C VAL A 78 1.27 3.95 3.28
N ASP A 79 2.07 4.76 3.97
CA ASP A 79 3.12 5.56 3.32
C ASP A 79 4.19 4.68 2.68
N ARG A 80 4.56 3.59 3.33
CA ARG A 80 5.52 2.63 2.78
C ARG A 80 5.01 2.02 1.47
N TYR A 81 3.77 1.57 1.44
CA TYR A 81 3.18 0.99 0.23
C TYR A 81 2.98 2.03 -0.86
N ARG A 82 2.65 3.28 -0.49
CA ARG A 82 2.53 4.36 -1.47
C ARG A 82 3.86 4.60 -2.20
N LYS A 83 4.96 4.62 -1.47
CA LYS A 83 6.30 4.75 -2.07
C LYS A 83 6.63 3.60 -2.99
N LEU A 84 6.33 2.37 -2.55
CA LEU A 84 6.56 1.17 -3.37
C LEU A 84 5.74 1.18 -4.65
N ILE A 85 4.48 1.65 -4.58
CA ILE A 85 3.61 1.79 -5.74
C ILE A 85 4.16 2.82 -6.70
N ASP A 86 4.61 3.97 -6.20
CA ASP A 86 5.19 5.03 -7.04
C ASP A 86 6.44 4.53 -7.76
N GLU A 87 7.30 3.79 -7.06
CA GLU A 87 8.49 3.18 -7.62
C GLU A 87 8.14 2.14 -8.69
N ALA A 88 7.16 1.28 -8.42
CA ALA A 88 6.70 0.27 -9.37
C ALA A 88 6.09 0.91 -10.61
N ALA A 89 5.30 1.97 -10.44
CA ALA A 89 4.71 2.71 -11.55
C ALA A 89 5.79 3.39 -12.41
N ALA A 90 6.83 3.93 -11.77
CA ALA A 90 7.96 4.53 -12.48
C ALA A 90 8.71 3.49 -13.31
N ARG A 91 8.97 2.30 -12.73
CA ARG A 91 9.61 1.20 -13.45
C ARG A 91 8.77 0.74 -14.64
N ARG A 92 7.46 0.62 -14.45
CA ARG A 92 6.53 0.22 -15.51
C ARG A 92 6.53 1.23 -16.66
N ARG A 93 6.49 2.53 -16.37
CA ARG A 93 6.55 3.58 -17.39
C ARG A 93 7.86 3.53 -18.18
N LYS A 94 8.97 3.28 -17.48
CA LYS A 94 10.28 3.13 -18.11
C LYS A 94 10.31 1.92 -19.05
N SER A 95 9.80 0.78 -18.61
CA SER A 95 9.72 -0.44 -19.40
C SER A 95 8.87 -0.24 -20.64
N MET A 96 7.72 0.42 -20.54
CA MET A 96 6.86 0.72 -21.68
C MET A 96 7.51 1.67 -22.68
N SER A 97 8.22 2.68 -22.19
CA SER A 97 8.96 3.62 -23.04
C SER A 97 10.02 2.90 -23.86
N LEU A 98 10.71 1.91 -23.29
CA LEU A 98 11.69 1.10 -24.00
C LEU A 98 11.05 0.19 -25.05
N VAL A 99 9.86 -0.31 -24.80
CA VAL A 99 9.12 -1.17 -25.74
C VAL A 99 8.63 -0.38 -26.96
N GLU A 100 8.23 0.88 -26.79
CA GLU A 100 7.75 1.75 -27.86
C GLU A 100 8.84 2.22 -28.79
N ARG A 101 10.09 2.09 -28.42
CA ARG A 101 11.24 2.42 -29.27
C ARG A 101 11.65 1.21 -30.09
#